data_2b8eb52d090a49df94d236460b9fb813
#
_entry.id   2b8eb52d090a49df94d236460b9fb813
#
_cell.length_a   1.000
_cell.length_b   1.000
_cell.length_c   1.000
_cell.angle_alpha   90.00
_cell.angle_beta   90.00
_cell.angle_gamma   90.00
#
_symmetry.space_group_name_H-M   'P 1'
#
loop_
_entity.id
_entity.type
_entity.pdbx_description
1 polymer ?
#
loop_
_entity_poly.entity_id
_entity_poly.type
_entity_poly.pdbx_seq_one_letter_code
_entity_poly.pdbx_strand_id
1 'polypeptide(L)'
;GSEMCIRDRHFAVACRVVESSEEPETVNMRRAEWRTNKCKFTIMVSVVTDREDKDPVNAAKKLLDEAEAKGVDELRREKDEWYRNFWSNSFVKLGDDYLENIYYLHRYLMSAGSRGEFPLAFNGGLWRWNRDVLNWGTPHHWNQQQEYWGLCAQNDWRLMKPYLDTYFKMIPFAEKLAKEYGAEHDALLITEAHNFNGVQWGKDKRYLRNNFTPASQIASLFWDYYEFTGDEEFLKERAYTFMKKASHFYLDRLEWDEEKNEYFLKASLYESAPIAYVKNPISDRNCIERLFKDCIRAAEILNVDKDEVKQWRHVLNHLWERGYQQFGECGEVISPAEEYYTEKRYSPWIWGNGGAVAFPAGLIGIDDKDTRLGKAVVNLLKHDDECNAHYPYPQIAARMGEGDVALKYIWNGVNVHQMYPQGLMHNVTGYPDNIYDLASVHNLLKDTYMIRSHDFFQCGMEPMSNYCTGINEMMLQSNEGKIRVFPAVPAAWDSIPMAFILLARGAFLVSASRNNSAEVTQVGVKSLKGNLCRLQNPWGCLLYTSPSPRDR
;
A
#
# COMPACT_ATOMS: atom_id res chain seq x y z
N GLY A 1 16.07 17.35 18.62
CA GLY A 1 16.00 17.28 17.14
C GLY A 1 14.58 17.29 16.58
N SER A 2 13.55 17.24 17.43
CA SER A 2 12.14 17.27 17.00
C SER A 2 11.58 18.69 16.81
N GLU A 3 12.30 19.70 17.20
CA GLU A 3 11.80 21.10 17.14
C GLU A 3 11.93 21.77 15.78
N MET A 4 12.76 21.23 14.87
CA MET A 4 13.00 21.87 13.56
C MET A 4 11.86 21.72 12.54
N CYS A 5 10.98 20.73 12.69
CA CYS A 5 9.91 20.51 11.71
C CYS A 5 8.65 21.37 11.94
N ILE A 6 8.51 22.03 13.09
CA ILE A 6 7.30 22.78 13.45
C ILE A 6 7.49 24.29 13.25
N ARG A 7 8.72 24.79 13.25
CA ARG A 7 9.00 26.24 13.18
C ARG A 7 8.91 26.87 11.80
N ASP A 8 8.95 26.07 10.74
CA ASP A 8 9.09 26.60 9.39
C ASP A 8 7.81 26.49 8.55
N ARG A 9 6.67 26.15 9.15
CA ARG A 9 5.40 26.04 8.43
C ARG A 9 4.29 26.78 9.12
N HIS A 10 3.66 27.66 8.35
CA HIS A 10 2.47 28.37 8.78
C HIS A 10 1.24 27.64 8.23
N PHE A 11 0.23 27.53 9.06
CA PHE A 11 -1.11 27.08 8.65
C PHE A 11 -2.15 27.96 9.33
N ALA A 12 -3.28 28.07 8.70
CA ALA A 12 -4.44 28.74 9.26
C ALA A 12 -5.65 27.79 9.32
N VAL A 13 -6.36 27.85 10.41
CA VAL A 13 -7.68 27.25 10.57
C VAL A 13 -8.68 28.37 10.71
N ALA A 14 -9.64 28.47 9.81
CA ALA A 14 -10.74 29.43 9.91
C ALA A 14 -12.05 28.68 10.17
N CYS A 15 -12.86 29.23 11.06
CA CYS A 15 -14.17 28.70 11.41
C CYS A 15 -15.23 29.79 11.24
N ARG A 16 -16.41 29.42 10.76
CA ARG A 16 -17.55 30.31 10.63
C ARG A 16 -18.83 29.61 11.06
N VAL A 17 -19.65 30.29 11.86
CA VAL A 17 -21.02 29.84 12.16
C VAL A 17 -21.94 30.45 11.12
N VAL A 18 -22.58 29.61 10.34
CA VAL A 18 -23.45 30.04 9.23
C VAL A 18 -24.76 30.62 9.79
N GLU A 19 -25.23 31.73 9.22
CA GLU A 19 -26.46 32.42 9.63
C GLU A 19 -26.45 32.88 11.12
N SER A 20 -25.29 33.19 11.65
CA SER A 20 -25.15 33.79 12.99
C SER A 20 -24.73 35.26 12.86
N SER A 21 -25.41 36.11 13.58
CA SER A 21 -25.01 37.50 13.78
C SER A 21 -24.04 37.67 14.97
N GLU A 22 -23.84 36.61 15.73
CA GLU A 22 -22.98 36.63 16.91
C GLU A 22 -21.59 36.12 16.55
N GLU A 23 -20.56 36.91 16.83
CA GLU A 23 -19.17 36.53 16.65
C GLU A 23 -18.68 35.63 17.79
N PRO A 24 -17.81 34.63 17.51
CA PRO A 24 -17.18 33.86 18.57
C PRO A 24 -16.30 34.72 19.45
N GLU A 25 -16.40 34.56 20.75
CA GLU A 25 -15.51 35.18 21.72
C GLU A 25 -14.17 34.45 21.77
N THR A 26 -13.07 35.15 21.54
CA THR A 26 -11.73 34.58 21.68
C THR A 26 -11.35 34.54 23.17
N VAL A 27 -11.34 33.35 23.75
CA VAL A 27 -10.98 33.15 25.16
C VAL A 27 -9.46 33.18 25.37
N ASN A 28 -8.72 32.57 24.47
CA ASN A 28 -7.25 32.57 24.40
C ASN A 28 -6.75 32.08 23.03
N MET A 29 -5.43 31.96 22.84
CA MET A 29 -4.80 31.52 21.58
C MET A 29 -5.23 30.13 21.10
N ARG A 30 -5.90 29.34 21.94
CA ARG A 30 -6.30 27.95 21.62
C ARG A 30 -7.80 27.70 21.76
N ARG A 31 -8.56 28.72 22.14
CA ARG A 31 -9.97 28.56 22.44
C ARG A 31 -10.77 29.80 22.02
N ALA A 32 -11.74 29.55 21.16
CA ALA A 32 -12.83 30.47 20.87
C ALA A 32 -14.15 29.85 21.33
N GLU A 33 -15.04 30.63 21.87
CA GLU A 33 -16.37 30.20 22.31
C GLU A 33 -17.44 30.92 21.50
N TRP A 34 -18.41 30.17 21.06
CA TRP A 34 -19.64 30.68 20.49
C TRP A 34 -20.81 30.10 21.28
N ARG A 35 -21.73 30.94 21.69
CA ARG A 35 -22.89 30.53 22.49
C ARG A 35 -24.15 30.77 21.72
N THR A 36 -25.03 29.78 21.71
CA THR A 36 -26.33 29.87 21.04
C THR A 36 -27.39 29.11 21.80
N ASN A 37 -28.62 29.60 21.73
CA ASN A 37 -29.82 28.88 22.17
C ASN A 37 -30.54 28.16 21.01
N LYS A 38 -30.00 28.20 19.78
CA LYS A 38 -30.53 27.49 18.64
C LYS A 38 -30.23 25.99 18.75
N CYS A 39 -31.23 25.16 18.51
CA CYS A 39 -31.06 23.68 18.48
C CYS A 39 -30.37 23.16 17.22
N LYS A 40 -30.32 23.97 16.17
CA LYS A 40 -29.65 23.63 14.89
C LYS A 40 -28.74 24.78 14.49
N PHE A 41 -27.54 24.44 14.10
CA PHE A 41 -26.56 25.38 13.57
C PHE A 41 -25.59 24.64 12.64
N THR A 42 -24.95 25.38 11.76
CA THR A 42 -23.89 24.87 10.88
C THR A 42 -22.59 25.60 11.16
N ILE A 43 -21.52 24.87 11.33
CA ILE A 43 -20.17 25.40 11.41
C ILE A 43 -19.42 24.98 10.15
N MET A 44 -18.85 25.95 9.45
CA MET A 44 -17.91 25.72 8.36
C MET A 44 -16.48 25.87 8.90
N VAL A 45 -15.59 24.97 8.47
CA VAL A 45 -14.18 24.98 8.85
C VAL A 45 -13.33 24.84 7.59
N SER A 46 -12.33 25.68 7.45
CA SER A 46 -11.30 25.56 6.42
C SER A 46 -9.91 25.49 7.06
N VAL A 47 -9.01 24.78 6.40
CA VAL A 47 -7.61 24.68 6.80
C VAL A 47 -6.76 24.90 5.56
N VAL A 48 -5.81 25.83 5.65
CA VAL A 48 -4.86 26.13 4.56
C VAL A 48 -3.46 26.21 5.14
N THR A 49 -2.49 25.68 4.43
CA THR A 49 -1.08 25.71 4.78
C THR A 49 -0.31 26.69 3.87
N ASP A 50 0.88 27.10 4.29
CA ASP A 50 1.79 27.93 3.49
C ASP A 50 2.32 27.24 2.21
N ARG A 51 2.05 25.97 2.03
CA ARG A 51 2.28 25.23 0.80
C ARG A 51 1.21 25.47 -0.26
N GLU A 52 -0.03 25.65 0.20
CA GLU A 52 -1.19 25.89 -0.68
C GLU A 52 -1.31 27.36 -1.05
N ASP A 53 -1.02 28.25 -0.10
CA ASP A 53 -1.02 29.69 -0.33
C ASP A 53 0.01 30.38 0.58
N LYS A 54 0.70 31.39 0.05
CA LYS A 54 1.68 32.20 0.83
C LYS A 54 1.04 32.99 1.97
N ASP A 55 -0.26 33.25 1.87
CA ASP A 55 -1.08 33.87 2.92
C ASP A 55 -2.21 32.92 3.33
N PRO A 56 -1.90 31.89 4.12
CA PRO A 56 -2.86 30.86 4.50
C PRO A 56 -4.06 31.42 5.29
N VAL A 57 -3.90 32.54 5.98
CA VAL A 57 -5.00 33.15 6.75
C VAL A 57 -6.07 33.71 5.82
N ASN A 58 -5.68 34.51 4.85
CA ASN A 58 -6.62 35.07 3.88
C ASN A 58 -7.19 34.00 2.95
N ALA A 59 -6.38 33.03 2.56
CA ALA A 59 -6.86 31.90 1.77
C ALA A 59 -7.90 31.07 2.50
N ALA A 60 -7.70 30.77 3.79
CA ALA A 60 -8.68 30.05 4.59
C ALA A 60 -10.01 30.83 4.73
N LYS A 61 -9.94 32.15 4.93
CA LYS A 61 -11.14 32.99 4.97
C LYS A 61 -11.88 32.98 3.62
N LYS A 62 -11.15 33.14 2.52
CA LYS A 62 -11.70 33.10 1.18
C LYS A 62 -12.44 31.80 0.86
N LEU A 63 -11.88 30.65 1.27
CA LEU A 63 -12.56 29.37 1.14
C LEU A 63 -13.87 29.32 1.90
N LEU A 64 -13.96 29.94 3.09
CA LEU A 64 -15.21 30.04 3.83
C LEU A 64 -16.21 30.95 3.14
N ASP A 65 -15.77 32.09 2.58
CA ASP A 65 -16.64 33.00 1.81
C ASP A 65 -17.22 32.30 0.58
N GLU A 66 -16.42 31.57 -0.16
CA GLU A 66 -16.84 30.76 -1.30
C GLU A 66 -17.83 29.66 -0.92
N ALA A 67 -17.55 28.95 0.18
CA ALA A 67 -18.43 27.90 0.69
C ALA A 67 -19.77 28.45 1.19
N GLU A 68 -19.78 29.58 1.87
CA GLU A 68 -21.01 30.25 2.33
C GLU A 68 -21.84 30.78 1.15
N ALA A 69 -21.18 31.41 0.17
CA ALA A 69 -21.84 31.88 -1.06
C ALA A 69 -22.47 30.74 -1.86
N LYS A 70 -21.86 29.56 -1.85
CA LYS A 70 -22.39 28.35 -2.49
C LYS A 70 -23.59 27.79 -1.71
N GLY A 71 -23.56 27.86 -0.41
CA GLY A 71 -24.60 27.37 0.48
C GLY A 71 -24.46 25.90 0.85
N VAL A 72 -24.94 25.57 2.06
CA VAL A 72 -24.80 24.23 2.68
C VAL A 72 -25.46 23.12 1.84
N ASP A 73 -26.62 23.38 1.27
CA ASP A 73 -27.37 22.39 0.51
C ASP A 73 -26.67 22.04 -0.81
N GLU A 74 -26.08 23.02 -1.46
CA GLU A 74 -25.30 22.79 -2.68
C GLU A 74 -24.00 22.03 -2.38
N LEU A 75 -23.27 22.39 -1.33
CA LEU A 75 -22.09 21.64 -0.87
C LEU A 75 -22.44 20.18 -0.55
N ARG A 76 -23.59 19.94 0.08
CA ARG A 76 -24.08 18.59 0.35
C ARG A 76 -24.42 17.84 -0.92
N ARG A 77 -25.10 18.48 -1.87
CA ARG A 77 -25.45 17.89 -3.17
C ARG A 77 -24.19 17.45 -3.93
N GLU A 78 -23.17 18.32 -4.02
CA GLU A 78 -21.90 17.99 -4.68
C GLU A 78 -21.18 16.84 -4.01
N LYS A 79 -21.10 16.84 -2.67
CA LYS A 79 -20.53 15.74 -1.90
C LYS A 79 -21.29 14.43 -2.18
N ASP A 80 -22.61 14.45 -2.13
CA ASP A 80 -23.44 13.24 -2.31
C ASP A 80 -23.36 12.72 -3.75
N GLU A 81 -23.22 13.61 -4.75
CA GLU A 81 -22.99 13.23 -6.14
C GLU A 81 -21.60 12.59 -6.32
N TRP A 82 -20.57 13.20 -5.72
CA TRP A 82 -19.23 12.64 -5.77
C TRP A 82 -19.19 11.23 -5.16
N TYR A 83 -19.78 11.04 -3.96
CA TYR A 83 -19.82 9.73 -3.31
C TYR A 83 -20.68 8.71 -4.05
N ARG A 84 -21.80 9.10 -4.65
CA ARG A 84 -22.56 8.21 -5.54
C ARG A 84 -21.71 7.70 -6.69
N ASN A 85 -20.98 8.57 -7.35
CA ASN A 85 -20.07 8.18 -8.43
C ASN A 85 -18.94 7.30 -7.91
N PHE A 86 -18.34 7.63 -6.77
CA PHE A 86 -17.28 6.84 -6.15
C PHE A 86 -17.74 5.42 -5.80
N TRP A 87 -18.87 5.28 -5.11
CA TRP A 87 -19.38 3.98 -4.70
C TRP A 87 -19.88 3.12 -5.87
N SER A 88 -20.30 3.73 -6.98
CA SER A 88 -20.75 3.00 -8.17
C SER A 88 -19.62 2.40 -9.00
N ASN A 89 -18.37 2.79 -8.76
CA ASN A 89 -17.23 2.33 -9.56
C ASN A 89 -16.83 0.88 -9.30
N SER A 90 -17.02 0.41 -8.08
CA SER A 90 -16.72 -0.97 -7.68
C SER A 90 -17.44 -1.35 -6.40
N PHE A 91 -17.61 -2.65 -6.19
CA PHE A 91 -18.13 -3.17 -4.94
C PHE A 91 -17.64 -4.60 -4.69
N VAL A 92 -17.77 -5.03 -3.44
CA VAL A 92 -17.66 -6.43 -3.03
C VAL A 92 -18.87 -6.80 -2.16
N LYS A 93 -19.37 -8.03 -2.31
CA LYS A 93 -20.25 -8.69 -1.37
C LYS A 93 -19.54 -9.94 -0.91
N LEU A 94 -19.24 -10.00 0.38
CA LEU A 94 -18.43 -11.05 0.99
C LEU A 94 -19.30 -12.08 1.72
N GLY A 95 -18.67 -13.17 2.14
CA GLY A 95 -19.26 -14.16 3.05
C GLY A 95 -19.23 -13.74 4.53
N ASP A 96 -18.85 -12.50 4.82
CA ASP A 96 -18.69 -11.97 6.17
C ASP A 96 -19.03 -10.48 6.19
N ASP A 97 -20.12 -10.14 6.85
CA ASP A 97 -20.63 -8.75 6.89
C ASP A 97 -19.70 -7.81 7.68
N TYR A 98 -18.95 -8.33 8.66
CA TYR A 98 -18.03 -7.51 9.44
C TYR A 98 -16.80 -7.12 8.61
N LEU A 99 -16.20 -8.06 7.92
CA LEU A 99 -15.08 -7.80 7.02
C LEU A 99 -15.50 -6.95 5.82
N GLU A 100 -16.72 -7.13 5.32
CA GLU A 100 -17.31 -6.25 4.30
C GLU A 100 -17.41 -4.79 4.80
N ASN A 101 -17.85 -4.57 6.04
CA ASN A 101 -17.88 -3.25 6.65
C ASN A 101 -16.48 -2.63 6.78
N ILE A 102 -15.47 -3.40 7.20
CA ILE A 102 -14.08 -2.93 7.26
C ILE A 102 -13.60 -2.51 5.86
N TYR A 103 -13.92 -3.29 4.83
CA TYR A 103 -13.57 -2.99 3.45
C TYR A 103 -14.15 -1.65 2.98
N TYR A 104 -15.43 -1.40 3.21
CA TYR A 104 -16.07 -0.14 2.84
C TYR A 104 -15.59 1.04 3.69
N LEU A 105 -15.34 0.80 4.97
CA LEU A 105 -14.81 1.82 5.86
C LEU A 105 -13.40 2.26 5.42
N HIS A 106 -12.52 1.32 5.06
CA HIS A 106 -11.22 1.62 4.48
C HIS A 106 -11.35 2.48 3.22
N ARG A 107 -12.19 2.09 2.26
CA ARG A 107 -12.42 2.87 1.03
C ARG A 107 -12.92 4.29 1.35
N TYR A 108 -13.81 4.43 2.34
CA TYR A 108 -14.25 5.76 2.80
C TYR A 108 -13.10 6.59 3.36
N LEU A 109 -12.28 6.00 4.25
CA LEU A 109 -11.15 6.70 4.87
C LEU A 109 -10.12 7.13 3.82
N MET A 110 -9.78 6.26 2.87
CA MET A 110 -8.91 6.59 1.74
C MET A 110 -9.51 7.69 0.87
N SER A 111 -10.80 7.61 0.54
CA SER A 111 -11.48 8.60 -0.28
C SER A 111 -11.55 9.98 0.37
N ALA A 112 -11.63 10.03 1.69
CA ALA A 112 -11.65 11.30 2.44
C ALA A 112 -10.25 11.90 2.63
N GLY A 113 -9.21 11.04 2.72
CA GLY A 113 -7.84 11.46 3.07
C GLY A 113 -6.87 11.59 1.89
N SER A 114 -7.09 10.87 0.76
CA SER A 114 -6.14 10.81 -0.35
C SER A 114 -6.67 11.46 -1.65
N ARG A 115 -7.12 12.72 -1.53
CA ARG A 115 -7.55 13.54 -2.69
C ARG A 115 -6.87 14.90 -2.79
N GLY A 116 -6.05 15.21 -1.80
CA GLY A 116 -5.27 16.45 -1.76
C GLY A 116 -3.97 16.37 -2.58
N GLU A 117 -3.06 17.28 -2.31
CA GLU A 117 -1.74 17.31 -2.94
C GLU A 117 -0.80 16.22 -2.39
N PHE A 118 -0.95 15.86 -1.11
CA PHE A 118 -0.07 14.93 -0.41
C PHE A 118 -0.76 13.58 -0.15
N PRO A 119 0.00 12.48 -0.14
CA PRO A 119 -0.52 11.18 0.26
C PRO A 119 -0.84 11.14 1.75
N LEU A 120 -1.64 10.17 2.15
CA LEU A 120 -1.87 9.88 3.56
C LEU A 120 -0.56 9.51 4.26
N ALA A 121 -0.44 9.89 5.52
CA ALA A 121 0.55 9.33 6.41
C ALA A 121 0.04 7.99 6.95
N PHE A 122 0.89 6.98 6.93
CA PHE A 122 0.54 5.59 7.28
C PHE A 122 -0.11 5.41 8.66
N ASN A 123 0.16 6.31 9.56
CA ASN A 123 -0.31 6.27 10.94
C ASN A 123 -1.70 6.92 11.12
N GLY A 124 -2.62 6.65 10.22
CA GLY A 124 -4.02 7.07 10.30
C GLY A 124 -4.32 8.48 9.78
N GLY A 125 -3.31 9.25 9.35
CA GLY A 125 -3.49 10.56 8.72
C GLY A 125 -4.47 11.47 9.47
N LEU A 126 -5.59 11.82 8.81
CA LEU A 126 -6.66 12.67 9.39
C LEU A 126 -7.47 12.00 10.51
N TRP A 127 -7.42 10.67 10.60
CA TRP A 127 -8.28 9.86 11.47
C TRP A 127 -7.63 9.51 12.81
N ARG A 128 -6.45 10.09 13.07
CA ARG A 128 -5.71 9.90 14.31
C ARG A 128 -6.48 10.42 15.50
N TRP A 129 -6.32 9.73 16.63
CA TRP A 129 -6.80 10.24 17.91
C TRP A 129 -6.02 11.51 18.30
N ASN A 130 -6.69 12.54 18.76
CA ASN A 130 -6.06 13.84 19.10
C ASN A 130 -5.03 13.79 20.25
N ARG A 131 -4.93 12.67 20.94
CA ARG A 131 -3.96 12.40 22.00
C ARG A 131 -2.87 11.43 21.59
N ASP A 132 -2.94 10.91 20.38
CA ASP A 132 -1.88 10.05 19.85
C ASP A 132 -0.61 10.85 19.71
N VAL A 133 0.31 10.57 20.60
CA VAL A 133 1.67 11.11 20.53
C VAL A 133 2.43 10.21 19.57
N LEU A 134 2.17 10.35 18.28
CA LEU A 134 2.83 9.53 17.32
C LEU A 134 4.20 10.07 16.98
N ASN A 135 5.15 9.21 17.20
CA ASN A 135 6.55 9.49 16.95
C ASN A 135 6.96 9.36 15.50
N TRP A 136 6.13 8.73 14.69
CA TRP A 136 6.36 8.54 13.28
C TRP A 136 5.83 9.75 12.51
N GLY A 137 6.47 10.89 12.69
CA GLY A 137 6.08 12.15 12.04
C GLY A 137 6.47 12.25 10.58
N THR A 138 7.14 11.24 10.04
CA THR A 138 7.61 11.18 8.66
C THR A 138 7.01 9.99 7.95
N PRO A 139 6.86 10.05 6.62
CA PRO A 139 6.56 8.87 5.83
C PRO A 139 7.60 7.79 6.07
N HIS A 140 7.12 6.62 6.44
CA HIS A 140 7.87 5.38 6.36
C HIS A 140 7.36 4.67 5.12
N HIS A 141 8.25 4.46 4.17
CA HIS A 141 7.89 3.97 2.85
C HIS A 141 7.15 2.63 2.91
N TRP A 142 7.68 1.65 3.65
CA TRP A 142 7.07 0.34 3.77
C TRP A 142 5.63 0.40 4.27
N ASN A 143 5.40 1.17 5.31
CA ASN A 143 4.09 1.31 5.92
C ASN A 143 3.13 2.08 5.00
N GLN A 144 3.59 3.19 4.43
CA GLN A 144 2.77 4.03 3.57
C GLN A 144 2.32 3.34 2.29
N GLN A 145 3.20 2.57 1.62
CA GLN A 145 2.84 1.89 0.37
C GLN A 145 1.70 0.89 0.57
N GLN A 146 1.58 0.30 1.75
CA GLN A 146 0.54 -0.68 2.07
C GLN A 146 -0.86 -0.10 1.94
N GLU A 147 -1.03 1.18 2.24
CA GLU A 147 -2.30 1.88 2.08
C GLU A 147 -2.74 2.00 0.61
N TYR A 148 -1.78 1.94 -0.31
CA TYR A 148 -1.99 2.14 -1.74
C TYR A 148 -2.06 0.85 -2.56
N TRP A 149 -1.64 -0.30 -2.04
CA TRP A 149 -1.57 -1.56 -2.79
C TRP A 149 -2.91 -2.01 -3.39
N GLY A 150 -4.00 -1.85 -2.66
CA GLY A 150 -5.32 -2.34 -3.08
C GLY A 150 -6.10 -1.40 -3.99
N LEU A 151 -5.73 -0.12 -4.08
CA LEU A 151 -6.56 0.92 -4.69
C LEU A 151 -6.83 0.70 -6.18
N CYS A 152 -5.84 0.22 -6.92
CA CYS A 152 -6.05 -0.07 -8.34
C CYS A 152 -7.08 -1.20 -8.54
N ALA A 153 -6.94 -2.31 -7.82
CA ALA A 153 -7.88 -3.41 -7.90
C ALA A 153 -9.30 -3.01 -7.45
N GLN A 154 -9.40 -2.12 -6.47
CA GLN A 154 -10.68 -1.52 -6.02
C GLN A 154 -11.31 -0.57 -7.05
N ASN A 155 -10.67 -0.32 -8.18
CA ASN A 155 -11.03 0.73 -9.15
C ASN A 155 -11.04 2.15 -8.54
N ASP A 156 -10.29 2.34 -7.45
CA ASP A 156 -10.09 3.61 -6.76
C ASP A 156 -8.74 4.26 -7.14
N TRP A 157 -8.19 3.90 -8.30
CA TRP A 157 -6.88 4.31 -8.82
C TRP A 157 -6.65 5.83 -8.81
N ARG A 158 -7.72 6.63 -8.85
CA ARG A 158 -7.61 8.10 -8.75
C ARG A 158 -7.03 8.55 -7.42
N LEU A 159 -7.21 7.75 -6.36
CA LEU A 159 -6.65 8.01 -5.02
C LEU A 159 -5.14 7.72 -4.94
N MET A 160 -4.57 7.05 -5.95
CA MET A 160 -3.12 6.85 -6.09
C MET A 160 -2.38 8.16 -6.42
N LYS A 161 -3.08 9.13 -7.03
CA LYS A 161 -2.43 10.33 -7.58
C LYS A 161 -1.57 11.11 -6.57
N PRO A 162 -2.01 11.40 -5.35
CA PRO A 162 -1.17 12.12 -4.37
C PRO A 162 0.13 11.37 -4.06
N TYR A 163 0.08 10.05 -3.97
CA TYR A 163 1.25 9.21 -3.73
C TYR A 163 2.23 9.27 -4.92
N LEU A 164 1.75 8.98 -6.11
CA LEU A 164 2.56 8.96 -7.32
C LEU A 164 3.16 10.34 -7.64
N ASP A 165 2.37 11.40 -7.51
CA ASP A 165 2.83 12.79 -7.73
C ASP A 165 3.92 13.18 -6.73
N THR A 166 3.77 12.80 -5.46
CA THR A 166 4.74 13.12 -4.42
C THR A 166 6.08 12.45 -4.71
N TYR A 167 6.09 11.15 -4.99
CA TYR A 167 7.34 10.45 -5.29
C TYR A 167 7.97 10.90 -6.63
N PHE A 168 7.17 11.25 -7.61
CA PHE A 168 7.70 11.82 -8.86
C PHE A 168 8.37 13.18 -8.61
N LYS A 169 7.77 14.05 -7.80
CA LYS A 169 8.36 15.33 -7.39
C LYS A 169 9.65 15.17 -6.56
N MET A 170 9.86 14.02 -5.93
CA MET A 170 11.08 13.72 -5.15
C MET A 170 12.29 13.36 -6.01
N ILE A 171 12.13 13.09 -7.30
CA ILE A 171 13.24 12.67 -8.19
C ILE A 171 14.51 13.51 -8.01
N PRO A 172 14.49 14.85 -8.02
CA PRO A 172 15.72 15.64 -7.90
C PRO A 172 16.48 15.40 -6.58
N PHE A 173 15.76 15.14 -5.49
CA PHE A 173 16.37 14.82 -4.19
C PHE A 173 16.90 13.38 -4.16
N ALA A 174 16.16 12.45 -4.76
CA ALA A 174 16.54 11.05 -4.86
C ALA A 174 17.78 10.85 -5.74
N GLU A 175 17.92 11.61 -6.83
CA GLU A 175 19.12 11.65 -7.68
C GLU A 175 20.34 12.18 -6.92
N LYS A 176 20.17 13.26 -6.16
CA LYS A 176 21.25 13.78 -5.32
C LYS A 176 21.69 12.75 -4.29
N LEU A 177 20.76 12.07 -3.65
CA LEU A 177 21.06 11.04 -2.67
C LEU A 177 21.77 9.83 -3.33
N ALA A 178 21.33 9.38 -4.50
CA ALA A 178 21.98 8.32 -5.25
C ALA A 178 23.45 8.66 -5.54
N LYS A 179 23.74 9.89 -5.95
CA LYS A 179 25.11 10.38 -6.16
C LYS A 179 25.94 10.40 -4.89
N GLU A 180 25.36 10.79 -3.74
CA GLU A 180 26.03 10.74 -2.43
C GLU A 180 26.40 9.28 -2.03
N TYR A 181 25.65 8.29 -2.56
CA TYR A 181 25.92 6.86 -2.41
C TYR A 181 26.82 6.30 -3.54
N GLY A 182 27.38 7.16 -4.39
CA GLY A 182 28.31 6.81 -5.44
C GLY A 182 27.67 6.20 -6.69
N ALA A 183 26.43 6.57 -7.00
CA ALA A 183 25.82 6.18 -8.27
C ALA A 183 26.49 6.95 -9.43
N GLU A 184 26.83 6.20 -10.49
CA GLU A 184 27.49 6.74 -11.70
C GLU A 184 26.47 7.10 -12.77
N HIS A 185 25.38 6.33 -12.87
CA HIS A 185 24.27 6.60 -13.78
C HIS A 185 23.34 7.70 -13.26
N ASP A 186 22.41 8.10 -14.10
CA ASP A 186 21.27 8.95 -13.74
C ASP A 186 20.26 8.12 -12.95
N ALA A 187 20.56 7.90 -11.69
CA ALA A 187 19.89 6.98 -10.79
C ALA A 187 19.15 7.69 -9.68
N LEU A 188 18.21 7.03 -9.04
CA LEU A 188 17.55 7.52 -7.84
C LEU A 188 17.60 6.54 -6.67
N LEU A 189 17.79 7.08 -5.47
CA LEU A 189 17.70 6.37 -4.21
C LEU A 189 16.69 7.06 -3.30
N ILE A 190 15.75 6.29 -2.79
CA ILE A 190 14.80 6.74 -1.77
C ILE A 190 15.02 5.89 -0.53
N THR A 191 15.12 6.53 0.63
CA THR A 191 15.31 5.83 1.91
C THR A 191 13.98 5.49 2.55
N GLU A 192 13.99 4.54 3.48
CA GLU A 192 12.81 4.08 4.19
C GLU A 192 12.08 5.22 4.93
N ALA A 193 12.82 6.08 5.61
CA ALA A 193 12.26 7.24 6.30
C ALA A 193 12.74 8.56 5.65
N HIS A 194 11.80 9.35 5.19
CA HIS A 194 12.05 10.62 4.51
C HIS A 194 10.90 11.61 4.74
N ASN A 195 11.12 12.87 4.45
CA ASN A 195 10.06 13.88 4.40
C ASN A 195 9.35 13.86 3.02
N PHE A 196 8.20 14.52 2.90
CA PHE A 196 7.50 14.68 1.62
C PHE A 196 8.29 15.43 0.55
N ASN A 197 9.38 16.09 0.90
CA ASN A 197 10.32 16.71 -0.03
C ASN A 197 11.54 15.82 -0.34
N GLY A 198 11.55 14.56 0.09
CA GLY A 198 12.62 13.60 -0.17
C GLY A 198 13.83 13.71 0.76
N VAL A 199 13.84 14.66 1.70
CA VAL A 199 14.94 14.77 2.66
C VAL A 199 14.90 13.60 3.63
N GLN A 200 15.99 12.85 3.68
CA GLN A 200 16.14 11.70 4.58
C GLN A 200 16.01 12.13 6.04
N TRP A 201 15.18 11.41 6.79
CA TRP A 201 15.03 11.61 8.21
C TRP A 201 16.02 10.73 8.99
N GLY A 202 16.71 11.33 9.96
CA GLY A 202 17.57 10.58 10.86
C GLY A 202 18.85 10.06 10.21
N LYS A 203 19.72 10.97 9.70
CA LYS A 203 21.04 10.64 9.11
C LYS A 203 21.88 9.68 9.93
N ASP A 204 21.65 9.61 11.24
CA ASP A 204 22.40 8.76 12.16
C ASP A 204 21.76 7.38 12.40
N LYS A 205 20.56 7.13 11.90
CA LYS A 205 19.92 5.82 12.03
C LYS A 205 20.52 4.85 11.02
N ARG A 206 21.48 4.07 11.51
CA ARG A 206 22.25 3.13 10.68
C ARG A 206 21.39 2.10 9.95
N TYR A 207 20.23 1.71 10.50
CA TYR A 207 19.35 0.72 9.89
C TYR A 207 18.64 1.23 8.62
N LEU A 208 18.62 2.55 8.37
CA LEU A 208 18.09 3.14 7.15
C LEU A 208 19.13 3.26 6.03
N ARG A 209 20.41 3.02 6.35
CA ARG A 209 21.47 3.01 5.37
C ARG A 209 21.53 1.66 4.67
N ASN A 210 21.83 1.69 3.37
CA ASN A 210 21.95 0.49 2.54
C ASN A 210 20.68 -0.35 2.42
N ASN A 211 19.50 0.18 2.79
CA ASN A 211 18.23 -0.36 2.36
C ASN A 211 17.89 0.24 1.00
N PHE A 212 17.92 -0.58 -0.06
CA PHE A 212 17.79 -0.12 -1.44
C PHE A 212 16.41 -0.41 -2.03
N THR A 213 15.56 -1.13 -1.34
CA THR A 213 14.26 -1.58 -1.82
C THR A 213 13.21 -0.46 -2.06
N PRO A 214 13.18 0.68 -1.32
CA PRO A 214 12.08 1.62 -1.41
C PRO A 214 11.81 2.16 -2.81
N ALA A 215 12.85 2.58 -3.52
CA ALA A 215 12.68 3.13 -4.87
C ALA A 215 12.07 2.13 -5.86
N SER A 216 12.47 0.86 -5.79
CA SER A 216 11.95 -0.20 -6.65
C SER A 216 10.52 -0.61 -6.29
N GLN A 217 10.17 -0.59 -5.01
CA GLN A 217 8.82 -0.87 -4.56
C GLN A 217 7.85 0.25 -4.97
N ILE A 218 8.28 1.51 -4.88
CA ILE A 218 7.52 2.65 -5.41
C ILE A 218 7.37 2.52 -6.94
N ALA A 219 8.44 2.18 -7.65
CA ALA A 219 8.41 1.95 -9.09
C ALA A 219 7.38 0.88 -9.49
N SER A 220 7.23 -0.18 -8.68
CA SER A 220 6.21 -1.20 -8.91
C SER A 220 4.78 -0.62 -8.83
N LEU A 221 4.51 0.36 -7.94
CA LEU A 221 3.21 1.03 -7.89
C LEU A 221 2.97 1.97 -9.08
N PHE A 222 4.01 2.59 -9.65
CA PHE A 222 3.91 3.31 -10.92
C PHE A 222 3.54 2.38 -12.06
N TRP A 223 4.18 1.21 -12.13
CA TRP A 223 3.88 0.21 -13.13
C TRP A 223 2.48 -0.39 -12.94
N ASP A 224 2.08 -0.72 -11.71
CA ASP A 224 0.75 -1.23 -11.40
C ASP A 224 -0.34 -0.25 -11.80
N TYR A 225 -0.17 1.05 -11.53
CA TYR A 225 -1.10 2.07 -11.99
C TYR A 225 -1.31 2.00 -13.51
N TYR A 226 -0.21 1.91 -14.28
CA TYR A 226 -0.31 1.75 -15.73
C TYR A 226 -1.03 0.44 -16.12
N GLU A 227 -0.66 -0.69 -15.53
CA GLU A 227 -1.26 -1.98 -15.88
C GLU A 227 -2.79 -2.00 -15.62
N PHE A 228 -3.25 -1.37 -14.56
CA PHE A 228 -4.66 -1.32 -14.24
C PHE A 228 -5.44 -0.28 -15.04
N THR A 229 -4.82 0.83 -15.41
CA THR A 229 -5.51 1.94 -16.09
C THR A 229 -5.33 1.94 -17.61
N GLY A 230 -4.22 1.40 -18.10
CA GLY A 230 -3.80 1.52 -19.49
C GLY A 230 -3.52 2.97 -19.90
N ASP A 231 -3.04 3.81 -18.96
CA ASP A 231 -2.70 5.21 -19.20
C ASP A 231 -1.29 5.30 -19.82
N GLU A 232 -1.21 5.31 -21.15
CA GLU A 232 0.05 5.34 -21.89
C GLU A 232 0.79 6.67 -21.73
N GLU A 233 0.09 7.79 -21.52
CA GLU A 233 0.70 9.07 -21.26
C GLU A 233 1.41 9.06 -19.90
N PHE A 234 0.74 8.54 -18.87
CA PHE A 234 1.35 8.34 -17.56
C PHE A 234 2.55 7.39 -17.64
N LEU A 235 2.46 6.30 -18.39
CA LEU A 235 3.58 5.39 -18.59
C LEU A 235 4.79 6.13 -19.16
N LYS A 236 4.59 6.87 -20.23
CA LYS A 236 5.65 7.57 -20.96
C LYS A 236 6.26 8.73 -20.15
N GLU A 237 5.40 9.60 -19.61
CA GLU A 237 5.85 10.87 -19.00
C GLU A 237 6.33 10.69 -17.55
N ARG A 238 5.91 9.63 -16.86
CA ARG A 238 6.17 9.48 -15.43
C ARG A 238 6.70 8.10 -15.03
N ALA A 239 5.94 7.04 -15.29
CA ALA A 239 6.26 5.72 -14.76
C ALA A 239 7.61 5.22 -15.29
N TYR A 240 7.82 5.29 -16.60
CA TYR A 240 9.06 4.82 -17.20
C TYR A 240 10.29 5.62 -16.73
N THR A 241 10.18 6.94 -16.62
CA THR A 241 11.26 7.78 -16.10
C THR A 241 11.65 7.38 -14.67
N PHE A 242 10.66 7.17 -13.79
CA PHE A 242 10.92 6.80 -12.42
C PHE A 242 11.53 5.39 -12.32
N MET A 243 10.93 4.42 -13.01
CA MET A 243 11.36 3.02 -13.03
C MET A 243 12.79 2.86 -13.58
N LYS A 244 13.09 3.51 -14.71
CA LYS A 244 14.41 3.50 -15.33
C LYS A 244 15.49 4.02 -14.38
N LYS A 245 15.27 5.17 -13.75
CA LYS A 245 16.21 5.74 -12.77
C LYS A 245 16.37 4.86 -11.53
N ALA A 246 15.30 4.22 -11.05
CA ALA A 246 15.38 3.25 -9.97
C ALA A 246 16.22 2.03 -10.36
N SER A 247 16.10 1.55 -11.60
CA SER A 247 16.89 0.42 -12.11
C SER A 247 18.37 0.75 -12.23
N HIS A 248 18.71 1.97 -12.62
CA HIS A 248 20.10 2.44 -12.73
C HIS A 248 20.82 2.37 -11.38
N PHE A 249 20.14 2.67 -10.27
CA PHE A 249 20.75 2.54 -8.95
C PHE A 249 21.20 1.10 -8.66
N TYR A 250 20.40 0.11 -9.01
CA TYR A 250 20.80 -1.29 -8.86
C TYR A 250 21.93 -1.69 -9.82
N LEU A 251 21.93 -1.18 -11.06
CA LEU A 251 23.04 -1.41 -12.00
C LEU A 251 24.38 -0.92 -11.43
N ASP A 252 24.36 0.20 -10.70
CA ASP A 252 25.55 0.76 -10.02
C ASP A 252 25.95 0.02 -8.75
N ARG A 253 25.08 -0.80 -8.18
CA ARG A 253 25.32 -1.51 -6.91
C ARG A 253 25.61 -2.99 -7.07
N LEU A 254 25.22 -3.57 -8.20
CA LEU A 254 25.48 -4.97 -8.49
C LEU A 254 26.98 -5.17 -8.79
N GLU A 255 27.57 -6.13 -8.11
CA GLU A 255 28.94 -6.57 -8.33
C GLU A 255 28.93 -7.90 -9.12
N TRP A 256 29.93 -8.10 -9.95
CA TRP A 256 30.07 -9.33 -10.76
C TRP A 256 31.01 -10.33 -10.07
N ASP A 257 30.59 -11.57 -9.96
CA ASP A 257 31.37 -12.70 -9.47
C ASP A 257 31.82 -13.57 -10.68
N GLU A 258 33.09 -13.46 -11.05
CA GLU A 258 33.65 -14.18 -12.20
C GLU A 258 33.65 -15.71 -12.01
N GLU A 259 33.81 -16.20 -10.76
CA GLU A 259 33.86 -17.63 -10.49
C GLU A 259 32.47 -18.28 -10.63
N LYS A 260 31.46 -17.57 -10.16
CA LYS A 260 30.07 -18.03 -10.19
C LYS A 260 29.34 -17.64 -11.47
N ASN A 261 29.88 -16.72 -12.28
CA ASN A 261 29.24 -16.13 -13.46
C ASN A 261 27.85 -15.53 -13.11
N GLU A 262 27.78 -14.82 -11.99
CA GLU A 262 26.56 -14.22 -11.48
C GLU A 262 26.79 -12.83 -10.88
N TYR A 263 25.73 -12.02 -10.85
CA TYR A 263 25.72 -10.78 -10.07
C TYR A 263 25.40 -11.06 -8.62
N PHE A 264 25.99 -10.28 -7.73
CA PHE A 264 25.66 -10.28 -6.30
C PHE A 264 25.50 -8.86 -5.78
N LEU A 265 24.85 -8.72 -4.63
CA LEU A 265 24.61 -7.45 -3.96
C LEU A 265 24.95 -7.54 -2.48
N LYS A 266 25.59 -6.49 -1.94
CA LYS A 266 25.74 -6.28 -0.52
C LYS A 266 24.85 -5.13 -0.07
N ALA A 267 23.88 -5.41 0.78
CA ALA A 267 22.91 -4.43 1.27
C ALA A 267 22.44 -4.75 2.69
N SER A 268 21.67 -3.86 3.28
CA SER A 268 20.93 -4.17 4.51
C SER A 268 19.70 -5.00 4.16
N LEU A 269 19.49 -6.05 4.94
CA LEU A 269 18.30 -6.86 4.81
C LEU A 269 17.11 -6.03 5.29
N TYR A 270 16.42 -5.43 4.34
CA TYR A 270 15.20 -4.67 4.53
C TYR A 270 15.28 -3.69 5.75
N GLU A 271 14.17 -3.20 6.28
CA GLU A 271 14.07 -2.31 7.44
C GLU A 271 14.64 -2.93 8.75
N SER A 272 15.87 -3.44 8.68
CA SER A 272 16.47 -4.18 9.80
C SER A 272 17.01 -3.29 10.92
N ALA A 273 16.48 -3.44 12.12
CA ALA A 273 17.00 -2.79 13.33
C ALA A 273 17.17 -3.84 14.45
N PRO A 274 18.39 -4.11 14.93
CA PRO A 274 19.69 -3.59 14.48
C PRO A 274 20.08 -4.16 13.10
N ILE A 275 20.95 -3.46 12.41
CA ILE A 275 21.28 -3.71 11.01
C ILE A 275 21.78 -5.15 10.80
N ALA A 276 21.15 -5.84 9.84
CA ALA A 276 21.70 -7.02 9.22
C ALA A 276 22.26 -6.65 7.85
N TYR A 277 23.55 -6.41 7.75
CA TYR A 277 24.25 -6.23 6.49
C TYR A 277 24.60 -7.60 5.94
N VAL A 278 24.21 -7.86 4.70
CA VAL A 278 24.21 -9.20 4.14
C VAL A 278 24.67 -9.21 2.68
N LYS A 279 25.07 -10.41 2.20
CA LYS A 279 25.21 -10.71 0.79
C LYS A 279 23.90 -11.29 0.26
N ASN A 280 23.48 -10.82 -0.89
CA ASN A 280 22.33 -11.35 -1.63
C ASN A 280 21.02 -11.37 -0.83
N PRO A 281 20.54 -10.19 -0.35
CA PRO A 281 19.26 -10.12 0.35
C PRO A 281 18.10 -10.48 -0.58
N ILE A 282 17.19 -11.32 -0.09
CA ILE A 282 16.02 -11.76 -0.87
C ILE A 282 15.07 -10.60 -1.21
N SER A 283 14.97 -9.60 -0.34
CA SER A 283 14.20 -8.39 -0.57
C SER A 283 14.63 -7.68 -1.86
N ASP A 284 15.93 -7.45 -1.99
CA ASP A 284 16.48 -6.76 -3.15
C ASP A 284 16.43 -7.63 -4.42
N ARG A 285 16.67 -8.95 -4.28
CA ARG A 285 16.51 -9.86 -5.41
C ARG A 285 15.11 -9.80 -6.02
N ASN A 286 14.08 -9.82 -5.18
CA ASN A 286 12.70 -9.73 -5.65
C ASN A 286 12.42 -8.36 -6.29
N CYS A 287 12.96 -7.27 -5.71
CA CYS A 287 12.84 -5.92 -6.24
C CYS A 287 13.54 -5.77 -7.60
N ILE A 288 14.77 -6.25 -7.73
CA ILE A 288 15.52 -6.21 -9.00
C ILE A 288 14.77 -6.99 -10.09
N GLU A 289 14.36 -8.22 -9.77
CA GLU A 289 13.67 -9.07 -10.74
C GLU A 289 12.36 -8.43 -11.22
N ARG A 290 11.56 -7.89 -10.29
CA ARG A 290 10.30 -7.22 -10.64
C ARG A 290 10.57 -5.94 -11.44
N LEU A 291 11.41 -5.05 -10.94
CA LEU A 291 11.71 -3.76 -11.56
C LEU A 291 12.25 -3.91 -12.98
N PHE A 292 13.22 -4.82 -13.17
CA PHE A 292 13.83 -4.99 -14.50
C PHE A 292 12.87 -5.62 -15.50
N LYS A 293 12.04 -6.57 -15.08
CA LYS A 293 10.95 -7.10 -15.92
C LYS A 293 9.97 -6.01 -16.34
N ASP A 294 9.59 -5.14 -15.42
CA ASP A 294 8.67 -4.04 -15.67
C ASP A 294 9.30 -2.97 -16.57
N CYS A 295 10.58 -2.63 -16.36
CA CYS A 295 11.35 -1.72 -17.23
C CYS A 295 11.46 -2.27 -18.67
N ILE A 296 11.75 -3.56 -18.83
CA ILE A 296 11.81 -4.21 -20.15
C ILE A 296 10.45 -4.10 -20.86
N ARG A 297 9.37 -4.45 -20.17
CA ARG A 297 8.01 -4.37 -20.75
C ARG A 297 7.64 -2.93 -21.11
N ALA A 298 7.94 -1.97 -20.23
CA ALA A 298 7.69 -0.56 -20.51
C ALA A 298 8.48 -0.04 -21.70
N ALA A 299 9.79 -0.36 -21.79
CA ALA A 299 10.64 0.01 -22.90
C ALA A 299 10.17 -0.59 -24.24
N GLU A 300 9.71 -1.84 -24.22
CA GLU A 300 9.15 -2.52 -25.40
C GLU A 300 7.84 -1.86 -25.86
N ILE A 301 6.93 -1.52 -24.94
CA ILE A 301 5.68 -0.82 -25.24
C ILE A 301 5.96 0.56 -25.84
N LEU A 302 6.90 1.29 -25.26
CA LEU A 302 7.30 2.63 -25.72
C LEU A 302 8.25 2.61 -26.92
N ASN A 303 8.79 1.44 -27.29
CA ASN A 303 9.80 1.23 -28.32
C ASN A 303 11.05 2.12 -28.14
N VAL A 304 11.62 2.14 -26.92
CA VAL A 304 12.79 2.93 -26.52
C VAL A 304 13.88 2.04 -25.90
N ASP A 305 15.07 2.60 -25.68
CA ASP A 305 16.15 2.09 -24.81
C ASP A 305 16.55 0.61 -25.04
N LYS A 306 16.69 0.20 -26.30
CA LYS A 306 16.99 -1.20 -26.68
C LYS A 306 18.27 -1.75 -26.06
N ASP A 307 19.26 -0.92 -25.80
CA ASP A 307 20.52 -1.37 -25.21
C ASP A 307 20.37 -1.57 -23.69
N GLU A 308 19.61 -0.74 -23.02
CA GLU A 308 19.26 -0.96 -21.62
C GLU A 308 18.40 -2.22 -21.43
N VAL A 309 17.48 -2.50 -22.36
CA VAL A 309 16.72 -3.77 -22.37
C VAL A 309 17.67 -4.98 -22.41
N LYS A 310 18.75 -4.92 -23.21
CA LYS A 310 19.77 -5.99 -23.24
C LYS A 310 20.50 -6.11 -21.90
N GLN A 311 20.84 -4.97 -21.29
CA GLN A 311 21.52 -4.95 -20.00
C GLN A 311 20.63 -5.51 -18.89
N TRP A 312 19.37 -5.08 -18.79
CA TRP A 312 18.42 -5.63 -17.79
C TRP A 312 18.21 -7.13 -17.99
N ARG A 313 18.07 -7.61 -19.25
CA ARG A 313 17.98 -9.05 -19.54
C ARG A 313 19.23 -9.80 -19.13
N HIS A 314 20.41 -9.22 -19.37
CA HIS A 314 21.67 -9.83 -18.97
C HIS A 314 21.72 -10.00 -17.45
N VAL A 315 21.40 -8.95 -16.70
CA VAL A 315 21.35 -9.04 -15.23
C VAL A 315 20.35 -10.09 -14.76
N LEU A 316 19.13 -10.10 -15.30
CA LEU A 316 18.10 -11.08 -14.91
C LEU A 316 18.53 -12.53 -15.16
N ASN A 317 19.31 -12.78 -16.20
CA ASN A 317 19.82 -14.12 -16.53
C ASN A 317 21.00 -14.56 -15.66
N HIS A 318 21.60 -13.62 -14.94
CA HIS A 318 22.80 -13.86 -14.11
C HIS A 318 22.61 -13.40 -12.66
N LEU A 319 21.38 -13.18 -12.20
CA LEU A 319 21.10 -12.92 -10.78
C LEU A 319 21.40 -14.18 -9.97
N TRP A 320 22.00 -13.99 -8.80
CA TRP A 320 22.24 -15.08 -7.85
C TRP A 320 21.01 -15.95 -7.60
N GLU A 321 21.19 -17.21 -7.33
CA GLU A 321 20.10 -18.12 -7.03
C GLU A 321 19.48 -17.83 -5.65
N ARG A 322 18.18 -18.12 -5.50
CA ARG A 322 17.51 -18.05 -4.19
C ARG A 322 17.99 -19.16 -3.28
N GLY A 323 18.48 -18.79 -2.10
CA GLY A 323 18.78 -19.73 -1.05
C GLY A 323 17.51 -20.30 -0.40
N TYR A 324 17.64 -21.50 0.18
CA TYR A 324 16.57 -22.15 0.94
C TYR A 324 17.12 -22.65 2.27
N GLN A 325 16.26 -22.68 3.29
CA GLN A 325 16.62 -23.16 4.63
C GLN A 325 15.45 -23.88 5.30
N GLN A 326 15.73 -24.72 6.29
CA GLN A 326 14.71 -25.29 7.15
C GLN A 326 14.25 -24.24 8.17
N PHE A 327 12.94 -24.12 8.38
CA PHE A 327 12.35 -23.16 9.31
C PHE A 327 11.33 -23.86 10.21
N GLY A 328 11.81 -24.34 11.34
CA GLY A 328 10.98 -25.05 12.32
C GLY A 328 10.12 -26.16 11.69
N GLU A 329 8.87 -26.23 12.07
CA GLU A 329 7.89 -27.20 11.55
C GLU A 329 7.34 -26.82 10.17
N CYS A 330 7.60 -25.60 9.71
CA CYS A 330 7.17 -25.15 8.38
C CYS A 330 7.83 -25.95 7.25
N GLY A 331 9.04 -26.45 7.48
CA GLY A 331 9.86 -27.13 6.48
C GLY A 331 10.75 -26.18 5.69
N GLU A 332 11.01 -26.49 4.42
CA GLU A 332 11.88 -25.67 3.57
C GLU A 332 11.20 -24.37 3.17
N VAL A 333 11.86 -23.23 3.43
CA VAL A 333 11.44 -21.88 3.07
C VAL A 333 12.58 -21.12 2.40
N ILE A 334 12.29 -19.96 1.81
CA ILE A 334 13.30 -19.09 1.20
C ILE A 334 14.17 -18.47 2.30
N SER A 335 15.50 -18.53 2.11
CA SER A 335 16.47 -17.87 3.02
C SER A 335 16.43 -16.36 2.83
N PRO A 336 16.46 -15.55 3.91
CA PRO A 336 16.48 -14.10 3.81
C PRO A 336 17.74 -13.54 3.11
N ALA A 337 18.87 -14.23 3.20
CA ALA A 337 20.14 -13.84 2.61
C ALA A 337 21.05 -15.04 2.39
N GLU A 338 22.10 -14.88 1.56
CA GLU A 338 23.14 -15.89 1.38
C GLU A 338 24.13 -15.88 2.55
N GLU A 339 24.65 -14.70 2.91
CA GLU A 339 25.64 -14.53 3.95
C GLU A 339 25.34 -13.30 4.82
N TYR A 340 25.66 -13.39 6.11
CA TYR A 340 25.50 -12.29 7.05
C TYR A 340 26.87 -11.79 7.52
N TYR A 341 27.13 -10.50 7.34
CA TYR A 341 28.34 -9.81 7.81
C TYR A 341 28.18 -9.22 9.22
N THR A 342 27.00 -9.37 9.81
CA THR A 342 26.66 -8.95 11.17
C THR A 342 26.20 -10.14 11.99
N GLU A 343 26.27 -10.06 13.32
CA GLU A 343 25.83 -11.13 14.21
C GLU A 343 24.33 -11.38 14.15
N LYS A 344 23.56 -10.33 13.90
CA LYS A 344 22.10 -10.40 13.84
C LYS A 344 21.64 -11.25 12.65
N ARG A 345 20.79 -12.23 12.93
CA ARG A 345 20.09 -13.06 11.95
C ARG A 345 18.62 -12.71 11.95
N TYR A 346 17.98 -12.80 10.81
CA TYR A 346 16.56 -12.56 10.67
C TYR A 346 15.81 -13.82 10.26
N SER A 347 14.62 -13.96 10.83
CA SER A 347 13.69 -15.01 10.45
C SER A 347 13.17 -14.80 9.02
N PRO A 348 12.96 -15.87 8.25
CA PRO A 348 12.26 -15.77 6.94
C PRO A 348 10.85 -15.20 7.04
N TRP A 349 10.24 -15.30 8.23
CA TRP A 349 8.91 -14.78 8.52
C TRP A 349 8.88 -13.25 8.56
N ILE A 350 9.86 -12.59 9.16
CA ILE A 350 9.85 -11.15 9.41
C ILE A 350 9.69 -10.36 8.12
N TRP A 351 8.77 -9.37 8.13
CA TRP A 351 8.39 -8.50 7.02
C TRP A 351 7.97 -9.22 5.73
N GLY A 352 7.55 -10.47 5.83
CA GLY A 352 7.16 -11.26 4.69
C GLY A 352 8.30 -11.63 3.73
N ASN A 353 9.55 -11.51 4.16
CA ASN A 353 10.73 -11.72 3.30
C ASN A 353 10.64 -13.00 2.47
N GLY A 354 10.26 -14.12 3.10
CA GLY A 354 10.10 -15.39 2.41
C GLY A 354 8.91 -15.47 1.47
N GLY A 355 7.92 -14.58 1.62
CA GLY A 355 6.70 -14.54 0.81
C GLY A 355 6.64 -13.37 -0.17
N ALA A 356 7.54 -12.38 -0.04
CA ALA A 356 7.53 -11.16 -0.83
C ALA A 356 7.61 -11.40 -2.35
N VAL A 357 8.12 -12.55 -2.77
CA VAL A 357 8.15 -12.97 -4.19
C VAL A 357 6.73 -13.14 -4.77
N ALA A 358 5.76 -13.58 -3.95
CA ALA A 358 4.36 -13.66 -4.34
C ALA A 358 3.67 -12.29 -4.21
N PHE A 359 3.81 -11.63 -3.06
CA PHE A 359 3.29 -10.28 -2.81
C PHE A 359 4.24 -9.50 -1.87
N PRO A 360 4.64 -8.25 -2.21
CA PRO A 360 4.13 -7.40 -3.30
C PRO A 360 4.78 -7.62 -4.67
N ALA A 361 5.89 -8.38 -4.78
CA ALA A 361 6.62 -8.47 -6.03
C ALA A 361 5.82 -9.09 -7.20
N GLY A 362 4.86 -9.99 -6.91
CA GLY A 362 3.98 -10.55 -7.94
C GLY A 362 4.70 -11.40 -9.01
N LEU A 363 5.81 -12.02 -8.62
CA LEU A 363 6.66 -12.82 -9.52
C LEU A 363 6.17 -14.26 -9.68
N ILE A 364 5.39 -14.73 -8.70
CA ILE A 364 4.74 -16.06 -8.70
C ILE A 364 3.28 -15.93 -8.23
N GLY A 365 2.49 -16.96 -8.49
CA GLY A 365 1.10 -17.07 -8.11
C GLY A 365 0.63 -18.52 -8.01
N ILE A 366 -0.67 -18.74 -8.19
CA ILE A 366 -1.31 -20.05 -8.07
C ILE A 366 -0.68 -21.11 -9.01
N ASP A 367 -0.30 -20.72 -10.23
CA ASP A 367 0.29 -21.63 -11.19
C ASP A 367 1.67 -22.15 -10.76
N ASP A 368 2.36 -21.41 -9.90
CA ASP A 368 3.69 -21.78 -9.42
C ASP A 368 3.66 -22.59 -8.10
N LYS A 369 2.47 -22.84 -7.53
CA LYS A 369 2.29 -23.44 -6.20
C LYS A 369 3.07 -24.75 -6.01
N ASP A 370 3.14 -25.58 -7.05
CA ASP A 370 3.79 -26.90 -7.02
C ASP A 370 5.31 -26.85 -7.31
N THR A 371 5.84 -25.70 -7.72
CA THR A 371 7.29 -25.51 -7.88
C THR A 371 7.98 -25.49 -6.51
N ARG A 372 9.32 -25.68 -6.47
CA ARG A 372 10.08 -25.54 -5.22
C ARG A 372 9.87 -24.17 -4.58
N LEU A 373 9.87 -23.13 -5.40
CA LEU A 373 9.67 -21.75 -4.95
C LEU A 373 8.28 -21.54 -4.36
N GLY A 374 7.23 -22.00 -5.06
CA GLY A 374 5.86 -21.92 -4.57
C GLY A 374 5.64 -22.70 -3.27
N LYS A 375 6.18 -23.94 -3.21
CA LYS A 375 6.13 -24.76 -1.99
C LYS A 375 6.82 -24.08 -0.80
N ALA A 376 7.97 -23.43 -1.03
CA ALA A 376 8.68 -22.70 0.02
C ALA A 376 7.86 -21.51 0.56
N VAL A 377 7.11 -20.82 -0.30
CA VAL A 377 6.18 -19.75 0.13
C VAL A 377 5.00 -20.33 0.90
N VAL A 378 4.36 -21.41 0.40
CA VAL A 378 3.23 -22.05 1.08
C VAL A 378 3.68 -22.65 2.43
N ASN A 379 4.88 -23.19 2.51
CA ASN A 379 5.44 -23.68 3.78
C ASN A 379 5.55 -22.56 4.80
N LEU A 380 6.00 -21.37 4.40
CA LEU A 380 6.10 -20.22 5.31
C LEU A 380 4.74 -19.85 5.92
N LEU A 381 3.64 -20.02 5.17
CA LEU A 381 2.27 -19.75 5.64
C LEU A 381 1.78 -20.71 6.73
N LYS A 382 2.50 -21.81 6.99
CA LYS A 382 2.23 -22.72 8.11
C LYS A 382 2.74 -22.17 9.44
N HIS A 383 3.56 -21.13 9.40
CA HIS A 383 4.06 -20.52 10.62
C HIS A 383 2.90 -19.92 11.41
N ASP A 384 2.76 -20.39 12.63
CA ASP A 384 1.65 -20.01 13.51
C ASP A 384 2.13 -18.95 14.49
N ASP A 385 2.58 -17.83 13.96
CA ASP A 385 2.92 -16.68 14.78
C ASP A 385 1.71 -15.74 14.87
N GLU A 386 1.54 -15.11 16.02
CA GLU A 386 0.50 -14.12 16.20
C GLU A 386 0.65 -13.02 15.15
N CYS A 387 -0.42 -12.77 14.45
CA CYS A 387 -0.45 -11.96 13.25
C CYS A 387 0.18 -10.58 13.49
N ASN A 388 1.26 -10.31 12.80
CA ASN A 388 1.76 -8.95 12.69
C ASN A 388 0.99 -8.25 11.54
N ALA A 389 0.21 -7.27 11.90
CA ALA A 389 -0.65 -6.53 10.96
C ALA A 389 0.12 -5.76 9.87
N HIS A 390 1.43 -5.60 10.01
CA HIS A 390 2.31 -4.98 9.02
C HIS A 390 2.70 -5.87 7.85
N TYR A 391 2.42 -7.18 7.94
CA TYR A 391 2.93 -8.11 6.94
C TYR A 391 1.84 -8.48 5.95
N PRO A 392 2.18 -8.58 4.65
CA PRO A 392 1.22 -8.88 3.60
C PRO A 392 0.84 -10.37 3.52
N TYR A 393 0.71 -11.05 4.67
CA TYR A 393 0.40 -12.48 4.68
C TYR A 393 -0.98 -12.84 4.12
N PRO A 394 -2.05 -12.05 4.36
CA PRO A 394 -3.32 -12.30 3.71
C PRO A 394 -3.20 -12.29 2.17
N GLN A 395 -2.44 -11.32 1.63
CA GLN A 395 -2.20 -11.20 0.20
C GLN A 395 -1.35 -12.35 -0.35
N ILE A 396 -0.27 -12.72 0.37
CA ILE A 396 0.59 -13.83 -0.01
C ILE A 396 -0.22 -15.12 -0.05
N ALA A 397 -1.01 -15.39 1.00
CA ALA A 397 -1.85 -16.59 1.07
C ALA A 397 -2.89 -16.61 -0.06
N ALA A 398 -3.61 -15.52 -0.28
CA ALA A 398 -4.59 -15.44 -1.36
C ALA A 398 -3.94 -15.65 -2.75
N ARG A 399 -2.75 -15.05 -3.00
CA ARG A 399 -2.01 -15.25 -4.25
C ARG A 399 -1.53 -16.66 -4.49
N MET A 400 -1.30 -17.42 -3.44
CA MET A 400 -0.96 -18.83 -3.52
C MET A 400 -2.21 -19.75 -3.52
N GLY A 401 -3.43 -19.18 -3.53
CA GLY A 401 -4.68 -19.93 -3.54
C GLY A 401 -5.08 -20.51 -2.17
N GLU A 402 -4.46 -20.02 -1.09
CA GLU A 402 -4.69 -20.46 0.28
C GLU A 402 -5.74 -19.58 0.98
N GLY A 403 -7.01 -19.65 0.53
CA GLY A 403 -8.10 -18.78 1.00
C GLY A 403 -8.40 -18.91 2.49
N ASP A 404 -8.41 -20.10 3.05
CA ASP A 404 -8.64 -20.33 4.48
C ASP A 404 -7.53 -19.72 5.32
N VAL A 405 -6.29 -19.80 4.85
CA VAL A 405 -5.12 -19.20 5.50
C VAL A 405 -5.20 -17.67 5.42
N ALA A 406 -5.59 -17.12 4.27
CA ALA A 406 -5.80 -15.69 4.11
C ALA A 406 -6.85 -15.16 5.09
N LEU A 407 -8.00 -15.84 5.20
CA LEU A 407 -9.04 -15.48 6.14
C LEU A 407 -8.58 -15.58 7.61
N LYS A 408 -7.80 -16.63 7.95
CA LYS A 408 -7.21 -16.78 9.30
C LYS A 408 -6.35 -15.57 9.65
N TYR A 409 -5.46 -15.13 8.75
CA TYR A 409 -4.61 -13.96 8.99
C TYR A 409 -5.42 -12.67 9.13
N ILE A 410 -6.46 -12.47 8.32
CA ILE A 410 -7.34 -11.30 8.43
C ILE A 410 -8.02 -11.29 9.80
N TRP A 411 -8.63 -12.40 10.24
CA TRP A 411 -9.32 -12.46 11.51
C TRP A 411 -8.39 -12.38 12.71
N ASN A 412 -7.22 -13.00 12.67
CA ASN A 412 -6.22 -12.86 13.72
C ASN A 412 -5.84 -11.38 13.86
N GLY A 413 -5.58 -10.70 12.75
CA GLY A 413 -5.25 -9.29 12.77
C GLY A 413 -6.39 -8.41 13.28
N VAL A 414 -7.63 -8.64 12.86
CA VAL A 414 -8.80 -7.91 13.36
C VAL A 414 -8.96 -8.11 14.86
N ASN A 415 -8.90 -9.35 15.34
CA ASN A 415 -9.10 -9.68 16.75
C ASN A 415 -8.01 -9.09 17.67
N VAL A 416 -6.77 -9.04 17.18
CA VAL A 416 -5.61 -8.59 17.98
C VAL A 416 -5.38 -7.08 17.87
N HIS A 417 -5.60 -6.50 16.70
CA HIS A 417 -5.13 -5.14 16.39
C HIS A 417 -6.23 -4.09 16.27
N GLN A 418 -7.50 -4.47 16.09
CA GLN A 418 -8.57 -3.48 15.99
C GLN A 418 -8.91 -2.92 17.37
N MET A 419 -8.49 -1.67 17.62
CA MET A 419 -8.63 -1.02 18.92
C MET A 419 -9.53 0.22 18.89
N TYR A 420 -9.91 0.71 17.71
CA TYR A 420 -10.61 1.97 17.56
C TYR A 420 -12.00 1.78 16.94
N PRO A 421 -13.01 2.52 17.40
CA PRO A 421 -14.38 2.41 16.88
C PRO A 421 -14.50 2.70 15.38
N GLN A 422 -13.60 3.54 14.84
CA GLN A 422 -13.52 3.84 13.41
C GLN A 422 -12.79 2.76 12.60
N GLY A 423 -12.51 1.59 13.17
CA GLY A 423 -11.88 0.46 12.50
C GLY A 423 -10.37 0.56 12.31
N LEU A 424 -9.75 1.66 12.71
CA LEU A 424 -8.29 1.79 12.68
C LEU A 424 -7.65 0.79 13.63
N MET A 425 -6.49 0.29 13.26
CA MET A 425 -5.83 -0.83 13.91
C MET A 425 -4.48 -0.43 14.48
N HIS A 426 -4.08 -1.14 15.51
CA HIS A 426 -2.74 -1.05 16.06
C HIS A 426 -1.78 -1.86 15.19
N ASN A 427 -0.58 -1.38 14.99
CA ASN A 427 0.36 -1.99 14.05
C ASN A 427 1.53 -2.74 14.70
N VAL A 428 1.60 -2.84 16.01
CA VAL A 428 2.74 -3.45 16.71
C VAL A 428 2.35 -4.77 17.37
N THR A 429 3.19 -5.77 17.21
CA THR A 429 3.08 -7.09 17.86
C THR A 429 3.93 -7.17 19.12
N GLY A 430 3.59 -8.09 20.00
CA GLY A 430 4.45 -8.49 21.11
C GLY A 430 4.17 -7.79 22.43
N TYR A 431 2.94 -7.36 22.65
CA TYR A 431 2.52 -6.86 23.95
C TYR A 431 2.04 -7.99 24.87
N PRO A 432 2.23 -7.84 26.19
CA PRO A 432 1.74 -8.81 27.14
C PRO A 432 0.20 -8.94 27.04
N ASP A 433 -0.28 -10.16 27.19
CA ASP A 433 -1.68 -10.63 27.03
C ASP A 433 -2.76 -9.77 27.72
N ASN A 434 -2.37 -8.94 28.64
CA ASN A 434 -3.25 -8.08 29.44
C ASN A 434 -3.62 -6.73 28.79
N ILE A 435 -3.08 -6.38 27.61
CA ILE A 435 -3.45 -5.13 26.90
C ILE A 435 -4.77 -5.34 26.11
N TYR A 436 -5.08 -6.55 25.79
CA TYR A 436 -6.29 -6.94 25.03
C TYR A 436 -7.55 -7.06 25.91
N ASP A 437 -7.42 -6.91 27.22
CA ASP A 437 -8.55 -6.73 28.09
C ASP A 437 -9.09 -5.29 27.92
N LEU A 438 -10.32 -5.18 27.39
CA LEU A 438 -11.05 -3.92 27.26
C LEU A 438 -11.06 -3.10 28.55
N ALA A 439 -11.00 -3.76 29.73
CA ALA A 439 -10.89 -3.12 31.01
C ALA A 439 -9.52 -2.48 31.23
N SER A 440 -8.43 -3.10 30.76
CA SER A 440 -7.09 -2.50 30.84
C SER A 440 -6.91 -1.35 29.86
N VAL A 441 -7.49 -1.42 28.66
CA VAL A 441 -7.54 -0.30 27.71
C VAL A 441 -8.36 0.86 28.31
N HIS A 442 -9.47 0.58 28.96
CA HIS A 442 -10.27 1.60 29.64
C HIS A 442 -9.54 2.22 30.84
N ASN A 443 -8.74 1.45 31.58
CA ASN A 443 -7.90 1.94 32.67
C ASN A 443 -6.69 2.73 32.13
N LEU A 444 -6.10 2.32 31.02
CA LEU A 444 -5.06 3.06 30.30
C LEU A 444 -5.57 4.42 29.79
N LEU A 445 -6.80 4.50 29.32
CA LEU A 445 -7.44 5.76 28.93
C LEU A 445 -7.76 6.69 30.11
N LYS A 446 -7.89 6.14 31.32
CA LYS A 446 -8.06 6.93 32.55
C LYS A 446 -6.74 7.47 33.10
N ASP A 447 -5.65 6.75 32.88
CA ASP A 447 -4.33 7.14 33.37
C ASP A 447 -3.56 7.87 32.28
N THR A 448 -3.69 9.20 32.28
CA THR A 448 -3.01 10.10 31.34
C THR A 448 -1.49 9.98 31.32
N TYR A 449 -0.90 9.27 32.26
CA TYR A 449 0.53 9.03 32.36
C TYR A 449 1.01 7.91 31.44
N MET A 450 0.20 6.88 31.23
CA MET A 450 0.53 5.76 30.35
C MET A 450 0.45 6.10 28.86
N ILE A 451 -0.32 7.13 28.49
CA ILE A 451 -0.39 7.65 27.09
C ILE A 451 0.96 8.25 26.64
N ARG A 452 1.91 8.43 27.54
CA ARG A 452 3.26 8.91 27.24
C ARG A 452 4.27 7.81 26.91
N SER A 453 3.96 6.55 27.14
CA SER A 453 4.82 5.45 26.70
C SER A 453 4.56 5.23 25.22
N HIS A 454 5.46 5.70 24.42
CA HIS A 454 5.43 5.90 22.98
C HIS A 454 5.16 4.65 22.14
N ASP A 455 5.17 3.49 22.75
CA ASP A 455 5.20 2.22 22.04
C ASP A 455 3.83 1.52 21.96
N PHE A 456 2.81 2.01 22.64
CA PHE A 456 1.60 1.25 22.90
C PHE A 456 0.39 1.58 22.02
N PHE A 457 0.34 2.72 21.32
CA PHE A 457 -0.84 3.14 20.56
C PHE A 457 -0.47 3.77 19.22
N GLN A 458 0.05 2.96 18.33
CA GLN A 458 0.26 3.38 16.94
C GLN A 458 -0.99 3.05 16.12
N CYS A 459 -1.86 4.03 15.98
CA CYS A 459 -3.01 3.94 15.10
C CYS A 459 -2.52 3.96 13.64
N GLY A 460 -2.81 2.93 12.87
CA GLY A 460 -2.42 2.80 11.48
C GLY A 460 -3.59 2.41 10.58
N MET A 461 -3.56 2.88 9.34
CA MET A 461 -4.45 2.40 8.28
C MET A 461 -3.88 1.18 7.56
N GLU A 462 -2.59 0.97 7.65
CA GLU A 462 -1.89 -0.11 6.94
C GLU A 462 -2.44 -1.51 7.22
N PRO A 463 -2.77 -1.92 8.49
CA PRO A 463 -3.35 -3.23 8.71
C PRO A 463 -4.71 -3.39 8.04
N MET A 464 -5.56 -2.36 8.13
CA MET A 464 -6.86 -2.34 7.46
C MET A 464 -6.69 -2.43 5.93
N SER A 465 -5.72 -1.70 5.38
CA SER A 465 -5.38 -1.71 3.96
C SER A 465 -4.88 -3.08 3.50
N ASN A 466 -4.07 -3.75 4.33
CA ASN A 466 -3.62 -5.12 4.09
C ASN A 466 -4.78 -6.10 3.99
N TYR A 467 -5.74 -6.01 4.91
CA TYR A 467 -6.90 -6.90 4.87
C TYR A 467 -7.76 -6.66 3.63
N CYS A 468 -8.01 -5.39 3.28
CA CYS A 468 -8.75 -5.04 2.07
C CYS A 468 -8.03 -5.49 0.79
N THR A 469 -6.70 -5.37 0.75
CA THR A 469 -5.89 -5.87 -0.37
C THR A 469 -5.93 -7.41 -0.43
N GLY A 470 -5.84 -8.09 0.71
CA GLY A 470 -6.02 -9.54 0.81
C GLY A 470 -7.38 -9.99 0.28
N ILE A 471 -8.46 -9.28 0.65
CA ILE A 471 -9.81 -9.53 0.15
C ILE A 471 -9.86 -9.36 -1.38
N ASN A 472 -9.25 -8.31 -1.94
CA ASN A 472 -9.18 -8.16 -3.40
C ASN A 472 -8.53 -9.39 -4.06
N GLU A 473 -7.40 -9.86 -3.52
CA GLU A 473 -6.68 -11.03 -4.03
C GLU A 473 -7.47 -12.35 -3.85
N MET A 474 -8.33 -12.44 -2.84
CA MET A 474 -9.24 -13.59 -2.67
C MET A 474 -10.34 -13.60 -3.73
N MET A 475 -10.81 -12.42 -4.17
CA MET A 475 -11.93 -12.25 -5.09
C MET A 475 -11.50 -12.22 -6.55
N LEU A 476 -10.39 -11.54 -6.88
CA LEU A 476 -9.92 -11.32 -8.25
C LEU A 476 -8.40 -11.28 -8.31
N GLN A 477 -7.80 -12.11 -9.17
CA GLN A 477 -6.38 -12.06 -9.47
C GLN A 477 -6.13 -11.87 -10.97
N SER A 478 -5.06 -11.14 -11.30
CA SER A 478 -4.63 -10.89 -12.69
C SER A 478 -3.11 -10.75 -12.86
N ASN A 479 -2.34 -11.18 -11.87
CA ASN A 479 -0.87 -11.05 -11.84
C ASN A 479 -0.12 -11.99 -12.78
N GLU A 480 -0.69 -13.12 -13.18
CA GLU A 480 -0.06 -14.12 -14.04
C GLU A 480 -0.50 -14.03 -15.52
N GLY A 481 -0.88 -12.83 -15.97
CA GLY A 481 -1.28 -12.56 -17.35
C GLY A 481 -2.64 -13.14 -17.74
N LYS A 482 -3.42 -13.61 -16.78
CA LYS A 482 -4.81 -14.07 -16.92
C LYS A 482 -5.65 -13.66 -15.74
N ILE A 483 -6.94 -13.45 -15.98
CA ILE A 483 -7.92 -13.08 -14.96
C ILE A 483 -8.46 -14.36 -14.32
N ARG A 484 -8.46 -14.41 -12.98
CA ARG A 484 -9.12 -15.45 -12.18
C ARG A 484 -10.16 -14.81 -11.27
N VAL A 485 -11.38 -15.31 -11.32
CA VAL A 485 -12.47 -14.90 -10.43
C VAL A 485 -12.59 -15.90 -9.28
N PHE A 486 -12.73 -15.41 -8.06
CA PHE A 486 -12.83 -16.19 -6.83
C PHE A 486 -11.69 -17.22 -6.64
N PRO A 487 -10.41 -16.83 -6.87
CA PRO A 487 -9.29 -17.78 -6.87
C PRO A 487 -8.92 -18.33 -5.50
N ALA A 488 -9.28 -17.62 -4.42
CA ALA A 488 -8.86 -17.97 -3.05
C ALA A 488 -9.97 -17.69 -2.03
N VAL A 489 -11.20 -18.12 -2.32
CA VAL A 489 -12.31 -18.00 -1.38
C VAL A 489 -12.16 -19.05 -0.29
N PRO A 490 -12.29 -18.67 1.01
CA PRO A 490 -12.23 -19.62 2.11
C PRO A 490 -13.46 -20.54 2.14
N ALA A 491 -13.27 -21.78 2.57
CA ALA A 491 -14.35 -22.77 2.68
C ALA A 491 -15.51 -22.31 3.60
N ALA A 492 -15.21 -21.51 4.61
CA ALA A 492 -16.22 -20.92 5.50
C ALA A 492 -17.26 -20.05 4.75
N TRP A 493 -16.96 -19.57 3.55
CA TRP A 493 -17.87 -18.75 2.74
C TRP A 493 -18.57 -19.51 1.61
N ASP A 494 -18.39 -20.83 1.48
CA ASP A 494 -18.94 -21.62 0.38
C ASP A 494 -20.47 -21.65 0.33
N SER A 495 -21.13 -21.57 1.47
CA SER A 495 -22.59 -21.53 1.56
C SER A 495 -23.20 -20.13 1.45
N ILE A 496 -22.39 -19.10 1.17
CA ILE A 496 -22.84 -17.71 1.15
C ILE A 496 -22.69 -17.14 -0.27
N PRO A 497 -23.73 -16.52 -0.84
CA PRO A 497 -23.62 -15.86 -2.13
C PRO A 497 -22.68 -14.66 -2.06
N MET A 498 -21.82 -14.54 -3.05
CA MET A 498 -20.82 -13.48 -3.14
C MET A 498 -20.82 -12.84 -4.52
N ALA A 499 -20.41 -11.58 -4.60
CA ALA A 499 -20.30 -10.86 -5.85
C ALA A 499 -19.26 -9.74 -5.75
N PHE A 500 -18.74 -9.33 -6.89
CA PHE A 500 -17.87 -8.15 -6.96
C PHE A 500 -17.94 -7.44 -8.31
N ILE A 501 -17.54 -6.17 -8.31
CA ILE A 501 -17.04 -5.42 -9.47
C ILE A 501 -15.68 -4.85 -9.06
N LEU A 502 -14.61 -5.34 -9.67
CA LEU A 502 -13.23 -4.94 -9.40
C LEU A 502 -12.48 -4.70 -10.72
N LEU A 503 -11.34 -4.01 -10.64
CA LEU A 503 -10.48 -3.77 -11.79
C LEU A 503 -9.36 -4.81 -11.83
N ALA A 504 -9.09 -5.34 -13.02
CA ALA A 504 -7.97 -6.25 -13.30
C ALA A 504 -6.92 -5.57 -14.18
N ARG A 505 -5.68 -6.06 -14.12
CA ARG A 505 -4.57 -5.65 -15.00
C ARG A 505 -4.98 -5.80 -16.46
N GLY A 506 -4.46 -4.93 -17.31
CA GLY A 506 -4.88 -4.81 -18.70
C GLY A 506 -6.11 -3.92 -18.89
N ALA A 507 -6.47 -3.14 -17.87
CA ALA A 507 -7.62 -2.23 -17.85
C ALA A 507 -8.96 -2.96 -18.12
N PHE A 508 -9.20 -4.05 -17.39
CA PHE A 508 -10.46 -4.79 -17.45
C PHE A 508 -11.29 -4.59 -16.19
N LEU A 509 -12.49 -4.03 -16.35
CA LEU A 509 -13.47 -4.02 -15.27
C LEU A 509 -14.19 -5.37 -15.26
N VAL A 510 -14.02 -6.12 -14.18
CA VAL A 510 -14.52 -7.49 -14.01
C VAL A 510 -15.64 -7.51 -13.00
N SER A 511 -16.76 -8.11 -13.37
CA SER A 511 -17.85 -8.45 -12.45
C SER A 511 -18.01 -9.96 -12.39
N ALA A 512 -18.20 -10.49 -11.20
CA ALA A 512 -18.52 -11.90 -11.04
C ALA A 512 -19.44 -12.12 -9.84
N SER A 513 -20.20 -13.22 -9.90
CA SER A 513 -21.03 -13.68 -8.79
C SER A 513 -20.94 -15.19 -8.64
N ARG A 514 -21.07 -15.66 -7.39
CA ARG A 514 -21.22 -17.08 -7.05
C ARG A 514 -22.42 -17.29 -6.13
N ASN A 515 -23.02 -18.46 -6.21
CA ASN A 515 -24.19 -18.82 -5.41
C ASN A 515 -23.78 -19.46 -4.05
N ASN A 516 -24.78 -19.90 -3.30
CA ASN A 516 -24.61 -20.58 -2.02
C ASN A 516 -24.15 -22.07 -2.12
N SER A 517 -23.83 -22.52 -3.32
CA SER A 517 -23.22 -23.83 -3.59
C SER A 517 -21.79 -23.67 -4.12
N ALA A 518 -21.17 -22.52 -3.89
CA ALA A 518 -19.83 -22.15 -4.36
C ALA A 518 -19.65 -22.12 -5.89
N GLU A 519 -20.74 -22.16 -6.66
CA GLU A 519 -20.68 -22.14 -8.13
C GLU A 519 -20.66 -20.71 -8.65
N VAL A 520 -19.75 -20.43 -9.56
CA VAL A 520 -19.72 -19.15 -10.28
C VAL A 520 -20.91 -19.11 -11.25
N THR A 521 -21.82 -18.18 -10.99
CA THR A 521 -23.07 -18.05 -11.77
C THR A 521 -22.96 -17.07 -12.93
N GLN A 522 -22.09 -16.09 -12.80
CA GLN A 522 -21.89 -15.06 -13.82
C GLN A 522 -20.49 -14.49 -13.78
N VAL A 523 -19.92 -14.20 -14.95
CA VAL A 523 -18.72 -13.38 -15.14
C VAL A 523 -18.98 -12.39 -16.26
N GLY A 524 -18.71 -11.12 -15.99
CA GLY A 524 -18.72 -10.05 -16.99
C GLY A 524 -17.35 -9.38 -17.04
N VAL A 525 -16.83 -9.16 -18.23
CA VAL A 525 -15.56 -8.44 -18.45
C VAL A 525 -15.80 -7.29 -19.42
N LYS A 526 -15.52 -6.07 -18.97
CA LYS A 526 -15.51 -4.87 -19.80
C LYS A 526 -14.10 -4.42 -20.04
N SER A 527 -13.62 -4.50 -21.28
CA SER A 527 -12.35 -3.90 -21.66
C SER A 527 -12.48 -2.38 -21.72
N LEU A 528 -11.60 -1.68 -21.03
CA LEU A 528 -11.56 -0.20 -21.02
C LEU A 528 -10.59 0.35 -22.08
N LYS A 529 -9.65 -0.48 -22.57
CA LYS A 529 -8.59 -0.08 -23.51
C LYS A 529 -8.45 -0.98 -24.74
N GLY A 530 -9.29 -1.99 -24.89
CA GLY A 530 -9.25 -2.90 -26.04
C GLY A 530 -8.14 -3.96 -25.98
N ASN A 531 -7.51 -4.18 -24.83
CA ASN A 531 -6.44 -5.15 -24.65
C ASN A 531 -6.95 -6.60 -24.78
N LEU A 532 -6.04 -7.54 -25.07
CA LEU A 532 -6.34 -8.97 -25.13
C LEU A 532 -6.70 -9.50 -23.73
N CYS A 533 -7.91 -9.99 -23.58
CA CYS A 533 -8.40 -10.60 -22.35
C CYS A 533 -8.11 -12.09 -22.32
N ARG A 534 -7.45 -12.56 -21.24
CA ARG A 534 -7.33 -13.99 -20.93
C ARG A 534 -8.04 -14.25 -19.61
N LEU A 535 -9.15 -14.98 -19.69
CA LEU A 535 -9.94 -15.37 -18.52
C LEU A 535 -9.78 -16.87 -18.27
N GLN A 536 -9.37 -17.25 -17.07
CA GLN A 536 -9.40 -18.65 -16.66
C GLN A 536 -10.86 -19.10 -16.52
N ASN A 537 -11.22 -20.21 -17.18
CA ASN A 537 -12.57 -20.75 -17.11
C ASN A 537 -12.93 -21.14 -15.66
N PRO A 538 -13.90 -20.48 -15.02
CA PRO A 538 -14.26 -20.78 -13.63
C PRO A 538 -15.25 -21.95 -13.50
N TRP A 539 -15.79 -22.50 -14.60
CA TRP A 539 -16.85 -23.52 -14.56
C TRP A 539 -16.34 -24.95 -14.74
N GLY A 540 -15.03 -25.13 -14.90
CA GLY A 540 -14.42 -26.49 -15.01
C GLY A 540 -14.81 -27.32 -16.24
N CYS A 541 -15.68 -26.81 -17.12
CA CYS A 541 -16.14 -27.48 -18.32
C CYS A 541 -15.60 -26.80 -19.58
N LEU A 542 -15.67 -27.48 -20.75
CA LEU A 542 -15.37 -26.87 -22.04
C LEU A 542 -16.41 -25.77 -22.34
N LEU A 543 -15.96 -24.53 -22.43
CA LEU A 543 -16.80 -23.42 -22.87
C LEU A 543 -16.96 -23.45 -24.38
N TYR A 544 -18.16 -23.60 -24.86
CA TYR A 544 -18.51 -23.23 -26.23
C TYR A 544 -18.74 -21.72 -26.27
N THR A 545 -17.76 -20.96 -26.72
CA THR A 545 -17.94 -19.54 -26.99
C THR A 545 -18.70 -19.40 -28.31
N SER A 546 -19.91 -18.83 -28.29
CA SER A 546 -20.49 -18.32 -29.52
C SER A 546 -19.67 -17.12 -29.98
N PRO A 547 -19.39 -16.95 -31.29
CA PRO A 547 -18.68 -15.78 -31.79
C PRO A 547 -19.40 -14.50 -31.34
N SER A 548 -18.62 -13.51 -30.89
CA SER A 548 -19.16 -12.20 -30.52
C SER A 548 -20.00 -11.63 -31.68
N PRO A 549 -21.12 -10.96 -31.42
CA PRO A 549 -21.88 -10.26 -32.45
C PRO A 549 -21.06 -9.23 -33.26
N ARG A 550 -19.86 -8.89 -32.78
CA ARG A 550 -18.92 -8.00 -33.49
C ARG A 550 -18.05 -8.72 -34.53
N ASP A 551 -18.04 -10.03 -34.53
CA ASP A 551 -17.29 -10.86 -35.48
C ASP A 551 -18.15 -11.29 -36.67
N ARG A 552 -19.32 -10.64 -36.85
CA ARG A 552 -20.21 -10.80 -38.02
C ARG A 552 -20.23 -9.55 -38.87
#